data_edf2673249d12fd2bfebe3d74c6f24cf
#
_entry.id   edf2673249d12fd2bfebe3d74c6f24cf
#
_cell.length_a   1.000
_cell.length_b   1.000
_cell.length_c   1.000
_cell.angle_alpha   90.00
_cell.angle_beta   90.00
_cell.angle_gamma   90.00
#
_symmetry.space_group_name_H-M   'P 1'
#
loop_
_entity.id
_entity.type
_entity.pdbx_description
1 polymer ?
#
loop_
_entity_poly.entity_id
_entity_poly.type
_entity_poly.pdbx_seq_one_letter_code
_entity_poly.pdbx_strand_id
1 'polypeptide(L)'
;MSVKDWLTEESLIKIEGWSRDGLTNEDISHNIGCNPDTLYRWIKKYPDIYEALKAGKEVADRKVENAMYKSALGYEYEEVKTYIEEVDGVKKRRKEVTTKYLPPNTTAQIFWLKNRKPSEWRDKQNIEHSGNIDVGKKSDIILKYLDGDPDDSE
;
A
#
# COMPACT_ATOMS: atom_id res chain seq x y z
N MET A 1 -26.37 -4.90 -14.01
CA MET A 1 -25.09 -5.14 -14.70
C MET A 1 -24.60 -6.54 -14.34
N SER A 2 -24.22 -7.32 -15.35
CA SER A 2 -23.80 -8.71 -15.14
C SER A 2 -22.28 -8.78 -15.07
N VAL A 3 -21.73 -9.66 -14.20
CA VAL A 3 -20.28 -9.94 -14.17
C VAL A 3 -19.75 -10.44 -15.51
N LYS A 4 -20.60 -11.10 -16.31
CA LYS A 4 -20.21 -11.62 -17.63
C LYS A 4 -19.75 -10.52 -18.58
N ASP A 5 -20.31 -9.31 -18.43
CA ASP A 5 -19.93 -8.15 -19.25
C ASP A 5 -18.50 -7.68 -18.94
N TRP A 6 -17.98 -8.05 -17.76
CA TRP A 6 -16.67 -7.67 -17.25
C TRP A 6 -15.62 -8.79 -17.30
N LEU A 7 -15.99 -9.95 -17.85
CA LEU A 7 -15.07 -11.08 -18.12
C LEU A 7 -14.62 -11.12 -19.58
N THR A 8 -15.00 -10.14 -20.39
CA THR A 8 -14.51 -10.02 -21.77
C THR A 8 -13.09 -9.44 -21.77
N GLU A 9 -12.29 -9.79 -22.75
CA GLU A 9 -10.93 -9.30 -22.91
C GLU A 9 -10.86 -7.76 -22.87
N GLU A 10 -11.77 -7.10 -23.61
CA GLU A 10 -11.85 -5.64 -23.63
C GLU A 10 -12.11 -5.03 -22.24
N SER A 11 -12.98 -5.64 -21.45
CA SER A 11 -13.32 -5.16 -20.12
C SER A 11 -12.19 -5.42 -19.11
N LEU A 12 -11.50 -6.55 -19.24
CA LEU A 12 -10.33 -6.86 -18.42
C LEU A 12 -9.17 -5.88 -18.69
N ILE A 13 -8.95 -5.50 -19.95
CA ILE A 13 -7.98 -4.44 -20.33
C ILE A 13 -8.34 -3.10 -19.67
N LYS A 14 -9.65 -2.74 -19.60
CA LYS A 14 -10.08 -1.52 -18.91
C LYS A 14 -9.81 -1.58 -17.41
N ILE A 15 -10.11 -2.71 -16.76
CA ILE A 15 -9.85 -2.94 -15.33
C ILE A 15 -8.34 -2.84 -15.04
N GLU A 16 -7.51 -3.49 -15.85
CA GLU A 16 -6.05 -3.41 -15.75
C GLU A 16 -5.56 -1.96 -15.92
N GLY A 17 -6.09 -1.24 -16.92
CA GLY A 17 -5.75 0.16 -17.17
C GLY A 17 -6.04 1.05 -15.96
N TRP A 18 -7.24 0.97 -15.40
CA TRP A 18 -7.60 1.75 -14.20
C TRP A 18 -6.71 1.41 -13.01
N SER A 19 -6.41 0.14 -12.81
CA SER A 19 -5.50 -0.31 -11.76
C SER A 19 -4.06 0.20 -11.97
N ARG A 20 -3.58 0.22 -13.23
CA ARG A 20 -2.27 0.77 -13.65
C ARG A 20 -2.18 2.28 -13.43
N ASP A 21 -3.30 2.98 -13.55
CA ASP A 21 -3.40 4.41 -13.28
C ASP A 21 -3.47 4.73 -11.79
N GLY A 22 -3.50 3.71 -10.94
CA GLY A 22 -3.47 3.84 -9.48
C GLY A 22 -4.83 4.03 -8.83
N LEU A 23 -5.94 3.75 -9.55
CA LEU A 23 -7.27 3.81 -8.97
C LEU A 23 -7.45 2.74 -7.89
N THR A 24 -8.18 3.10 -6.83
CA THR A 24 -8.55 2.16 -5.76
C THR A 24 -9.62 1.17 -6.25
N ASN A 25 -9.83 0.08 -5.52
CA ASN A 25 -10.91 -0.85 -5.85
C ASN A 25 -12.29 -0.18 -5.76
N GLU A 26 -12.46 0.80 -4.89
CA GLU A 26 -13.65 1.63 -4.76
C GLU A 26 -13.89 2.46 -6.01
N ASP A 27 -12.86 3.15 -6.51
CA ASP A 27 -12.93 3.93 -7.76
C ASP A 27 -13.25 3.04 -8.95
N ILE A 28 -12.58 1.87 -9.03
CA ILE A 28 -12.80 0.89 -10.09
C ILE A 28 -14.24 0.35 -10.03
N SER A 29 -14.76 0.06 -8.83
CA SER A 29 -16.15 -0.38 -8.67
C SER A 29 -17.15 0.69 -9.13
N HIS A 30 -16.85 1.95 -8.87
CA HIS A 30 -17.64 3.07 -9.36
C HIS A 30 -17.62 3.16 -10.89
N ASN A 31 -16.46 3.03 -11.51
CA ASN A 31 -16.31 3.03 -12.97
C ASN A 31 -17.03 1.84 -13.63
N ILE A 32 -17.03 0.69 -12.95
CA ILE A 32 -17.79 -0.49 -13.36
C ILE A 32 -19.32 -0.26 -13.21
N GLY A 33 -19.73 0.59 -12.27
CA GLY A 33 -21.13 0.83 -11.89
C GLY A 33 -21.67 -0.23 -10.93
N CYS A 34 -20.82 -0.76 -10.03
CA CYS A 34 -21.21 -1.71 -9.01
C CYS A 34 -20.79 -1.25 -7.60
N ASN A 35 -21.33 -1.92 -6.58
CA ASN A 35 -20.90 -1.68 -5.21
C ASN A 35 -19.51 -2.31 -4.98
N PRO A 36 -18.62 -1.69 -4.19
CA PRO A 36 -17.30 -2.23 -3.83
C PRO A 36 -17.34 -3.68 -3.33
N ASP A 37 -18.30 -4.05 -2.49
CA ASP A 37 -18.48 -5.42 -2.00
C ASP A 37 -18.74 -6.41 -3.14
N THR A 38 -19.38 -5.95 -4.21
CA THR A 38 -19.62 -6.77 -5.40
C THR A 38 -18.31 -7.02 -6.14
N LEU A 39 -17.48 -5.99 -6.30
CA LEU A 39 -16.15 -6.13 -6.90
C LEU A 39 -15.28 -7.07 -6.06
N TYR A 40 -15.25 -6.93 -4.73
CA TYR A 40 -14.49 -7.83 -3.85
C TYR A 40 -14.94 -9.29 -3.95
N ARG A 41 -16.26 -9.55 -4.13
CA ARG A 41 -16.76 -10.90 -4.40
C ARG A 41 -16.31 -11.41 -5.76
N TRP A 42 -16.27 -10.55 -6.79
CA TRP A 42 -15.79 -10.92 -8.12
C TRP A 42 -14.30 -11.25 -8.11
N ILE A 43 -13.48 -10.45 -7.43
CA ILE A 43 -12.05 -10.70 -7.27
C ILE A 43 -11.79 -12.09 -6.67
N LYS A 44 -12.60 -12.51 -5.69
CA LYS A 44 -12.47 -13.84 -5.07
C LYS A 44 -12.95 -14.98 -5.96
N LYS A 45 -13.92 -14.72 -6.83
CA LYS A 45 -14.61 -15.76 -7.61
C LYS A 45 -14.05 -15.90 -9.03
N TYR A 46 -13.54 -14.83 -9.61
CA TYR A 46 -13.11 -14.79 -11.01
C TYR A 46 -11.61 -14.44 -11.10
N PRO A 47 -10.76 -15.44 -11.38
CA PRO A 47 -9.30 -15.24 -11.46
C PRO A 47 -8.90 -14.18 -12.48
N ASP A 48 -9.60 -14.09 -13.61
CA ASP A 48 -9.28 -13.14 -14.68
C ASP A 48 -9.36 -11.67 -14.20
N ILE A 49 -10.38 -11.34 -13.38
CA ILE A 49 -10.53 -10.00 -12.78
C ILE A 49 -9.40 -9.76 -11.76
N TYR A 50 -9.06 -10.77 -10.95
CA TYR A 50 -7.96 -10.67 -9.99
C TYR A 50 -6.63 -10.43 -10.70
N GLU A 51 -6.32 -11.19 -11.74
CA GLU A 51 -5.06 -11.06 -12.49
C GLU A 51 -4.97 -9.71 -13.21
N ALA A 52 -6.06 -9.21 -13.80
CA ALA A 52 -6.10 -7.89 -14.43
C ALA A 52 -5.80 -6.76 -13.40
N LEU A 53 -6.45 -6.81 -12.23
CA LEU A 53 -6.18 -5.84 -11.16
C LEU A 53 -4.75 -5.94 -10.66
N LYS A 54 -4.23 -7.15 -10.46
CA LYS A 54 -2.87 -7.39 -9.98
C LYS A 54 -1.84 -6.86 -10.97
N ALA A 55 -1.99 -7.19 -12.25
CA ALA A 55 -1.07 -6.72 -13.30
C ALA A 55 -1.01 -5.18 -13.35
N GLY A 56 -2.15 -4.50 -13.25
CA GLY A 56 -2.19 -3.05 -13.18
C GLY A 56 -1.50 -2.49 -11.93
N LYS A 57 -1.80 -3.03 -10.75
CA LYS A 57 -1.18 -2.61 -9.47
C LYS A 57 0.34 -2.75 -9.49
N GLU A 58 0.85 -3.86 -10.02
CA GLU A 58 2.30 -4.08 -10.12
C GLU A 58 3.01 -2.95 -10.89
N VAL A 59 2.39 -2.42 -11.95
CA VAL A 59 2.93 -1.29 -12.71
C VAL A 59 2.88 0.00 -11.89
N ALA A 60 1.79 0.27 -11.18
CA ALA A 60 1.65 1.44 -10.32
C ALA A 60 2.68 1.40 -9.17
N ASP A 61 2.80 0.26 -8.50
CA ASP A 61 3.74 0.05 -7.39
C ASP A 61 5.19 0.26 -7.84
N ARG A 62 5.58 -0.25 -9.02
CA ARG A 62 6.92 -0.02 -9.59
C ARG A 62 7.21 1.47 -9.85
N LYS A 63 6.21 2.25 -10.26
CA LYS A 63 6.40 3.71 -10.43
C LYS A 63 6.71 4.38 -9.09
N VAL A 64 5.99 4.00 -8.04
CA VAL A 64 6.21 4.53 -6.68
C VAL A 64 7.55 4.08 -6.12
N GLU A 65 7.89 2.80 -6.27
CA GLU A 65 9.20 2.26 -5.86
C GLU A 65 10.36 3.01 -6.55
N ASN A 66 10.26 3.23 -7.86
CA ASN A 66 11.27 3.97 -8.61
C ASN A 66 11.37 5.44 -8.16
N ALA A 67 10.25 6.10 -7.88
CA ALA A 67 10.23 7.47 -7.37
C ALA A 67 10.86 7.55 -5.97
N MET A 68 10.53 6.61 -5.09
CA MET A 68 11.13 6.50 -3.76
C MET A 68 12.63 6.25 -3.86
N TYR A 69 13.08 5.36 -4.73
CA TYR A 69 14.50 5.07 -4.94
C TYR A 69 15.26 6.30 -5.43
N LYS A 70 14.72 7.02 -6.42
CA LYS A 70 15.29 8.30 -6.87
C LYS A 70 15.37 9.31 -5.73
N SER A 71 14.31 9.44 -4.94
CA SER A 71 14.29 10.34 -3.77
C SER A 71 15.33 9.96 -2.72
N ALA A 72 15.56 8.66 -2.50
CA ALA A 72 16.56 8.17 -1.56
C ALA A 72 18.00 8.52 -1.99
N LEU A 73 18.29 8.53 -3.29
CA LEU A 73 19.61 8.83 -3.82
C LEU A 73 19.84 10.31 -4.11
N GLY A 74 18.77 11.10 -4.21
CA GLY A 74 18.79 12.45 -4.77
C GLY A 74 18.89 12.41 -6.30
N TYR A 75 18.46 13.49 -6.95
CA TYR A 75 18.50 13.57 -8.41
C TYR A 75 18.49 15.01 -8.90
N GLU A 76 18.97 15.18 -10.12
CA GLU A 76 18.87 16.46 -10.82
C GLU A 76 17.55 16.52 -11.61
N TYR A 77 16.97 17.70 -11.68
CA TYR A 77 15.80 17.96 -12.50
C TYR A 77 15.87 19.34 -13.15
N GLU A 78 15.20 19.50 -14.27
CA GLU A 78 15.11 20.77 -14.98
C GLU A 78 13.84 21.51 -14.55
N GLU A 79 14.01 22.72 -14.04
CA GLU A 79 12.91 23.67 -13.84
C GLU A 79 12.79 24.55 -15.07
N VAL A 80 11.65 24.49 -15.74
CA VAL A 80 11.37 25.33 -16.93
C VAL A 80 10.46 26.48 -16.54
N LYS A 81 10.97 27.71 -16.57
CA LYS A 81 10.19 28.92 -16.38
C LYS A 81 9.84 29.51 -17.74
N THR A 82 8.56 29.79 -17.96
CA THR A 82 8.10 30.44 -19.18
C THR A 82 7.67 31.86 -18.85
N TYR A 83 8.34 32.82 -19.43
CA TYR A 83 8.01 34.23 -19.35
C TYR A 83 7.25 34.66 -20.63
N ILE A 84 6.23 35.48 -20.47
CA ILE A 84 5.53 36.13 -21.56
C ILE A 84 5.88 37.60 -21.48
N GLU A 85 6.66 38.11 -22.44
CA GLU A 85 7.06 39.50 -22.55
C GLU A 85 6.29 40.13 -23.74
N GLU A 86 5.74 41.31 -23.56
CA GLU A 86 5.11 42.08 -24.63
C GLU A 86 6.10 43.16 -25.08
N VAL A 87 6.61 43.02 -26.31
CA VAL A 87 7.52 43.98 -26.92
C VAL A 87 6.85 44.47 -28.19
N ASP A 88 6.62 45.78 -28.30
CA ASP A 88 5.97 46.42 -29.43
C ASP A 88 4.58 45.85 -29.78
N GLY A 89 3.78 45.51 -28.75
CA GLY A 89 2.45 44.92 -28.92
C GLY A 89 2.44 43.45 -29.34
N VAL A 90 3.61 42.80 -29.42
CA VAL A 90 3.76 41.39 -29.79
C VAL A 90 4.16 40.59 -28.55
N LYS A 91 3.35 39.57 -28.19
CA LYS A 91 3.66 38.66 -27.10
C LYS A 91 4.74 37.65 -27.50
N LYS A 92 5.91 37.74 -26.87
CA LYS A 92 7.01 36.82 -27.06
C LYS A 92 7.10 35.86 -25.85
N ARG A 93 7.29 34.57 -26.13
CA ARG A 93 7.55 33.56 -25.07
C ARG A 93 9.05 33.34 -24.95
N ARG A 94 9.58 33.56 -23.76
CA ARG A 94 10.95 33.20 -23.37
C ARG A 94 10.92 32.03 -22.41
N LYS A 95 11.69 31.00 -22.69
CA LYS A 95 11.88 29.86 -21.76
C LYS A 95 13.26 29.99 -21.14
N GLU A 96 13.29 29.84 -19.83
CA GLU A 96 14.51 29.70 -19.04
C GLU A 96 14.53 28.32 -18.44
N VAL A 97 15.60 27.55 -18.69
CA VAL A 97 15.78 26.21 -18.15
C VAL A 97 16.90 26.26 -17.14
N THR A 98 16.60 25.86 -15.92
CA THR A 98 17.57 25.82 -14.83
C THR A 98 17.66 24.40 -14.28
N THR A 99 18.83 23.81 -14.26
CA THR A 99 19.05 22.50 -13.61
C THR A 99 19.12 22.71 -12.10
N LYS A 100 18.30 21.98 -11.36
CA LYS A 100 18.27 21.94 -9.90
C LYS A 100 18.59 20.55 -9.39
N TYR A 101 19.16 20.49 -8.20
CA TYR A 101 19.45 19.23 -7.52
C TYR A 101 18.55 19.07 -6.29
N LEU A 102 17.85 17.93 -6.21
CA LEU A 102 17.14 17.51 -5.00
C LEU A 102 18.07 16.61 -4.18
N PRO A 103 18.43 17.00 -2.94
CA PRO A 103 19.32 16.19 -2.13
C PRO A 103 18.68 14.89 -1.69
N PRO A 104 19.48 13.86 -1.32
CA PRO A 104 18.99 12.58 -0.83
C PRO A 104 18.03 12.72 0.36
N ASN A 105 16.95 11.96 0.34
CA ASN A 105 15.96 11.95 1.40
C ASN A 105 16.25 10.83 2.41
N THR A 106 16.63 11.20 3.64
CA THR A 106 17.00 10.25 4.71
C THR A 106 15.84 9.32 5.08
N THR A 107 14.60 9.81 5.09
CA THR A 107 13.42 8.97 5.38
C THR A 107 13.24 7.88 4.34
N ALA A 108 13.38 8.22 3.05
CA ALA A 108 13.32 7.25 1.97
C ALA A 108 14.46 6.22 2.05
N GLN A 109 15.67 6.64 2.43
CA GLN A 109 16.82 5.74 2.65
C GLN A 109 16.54 4.76 3.79
N ILE A 110 16.08 5.25 4.94
CA ILE A 110 15.75 4.41 6.10
C ILE A 110 14.65 3.40 5.75
N PHE A 111 13.57 3.87 5.09
CA PHE A 111 12.48 3.01 4.67
C PHE A 111 12.98 1.90 3.72
N TRP A 112 13.79 2.26 2.71
CA TRP A 112 14.37 1.30 1.79
C TRP A 112 15.24 0.27 2.48
N LEU A 113 16.16 0.70 3.35
CA LEU A 113 17.10 -0.18 4.05
C LEU A 113 16.37 -1.12 5.02
N LYS A 114 15.39 -0.63 5.78
CA LYS A 114 14.59 -1.46 6.70
C LYS A 114 13.82 -2.57 6.00
N ASN A 115 13.34 -2.31 4.77
CA ASN A 115 12.59 -3.30 4.00
C ASN A 115 13.48 -4.25 3.17
N ARG A 116 14.60 -3.75 2.63
CA ARG A 116 15.51 -4.55 1.78
C ARG A 116 16.56 -5.32 2.56
N LYS A 117 16.98 -4.81 3.72
CA LYS A 117 17.98 -5.41 4.59
C LYS A 117 17.51 -5.47 6.04
N PRO A 118 16.40 -6.15 6.33
CA PRO A 118 15.82 -6.15 7.67
C PRO A 118 16.72 -6.79 8.74
N SER A 119 17.65 -7.67 8.36
CA SER A 119 18.62 -8.25 9.28
C SER A 119 19.60 -7.22 9.88
N GLU A 120 19.90 -6.17 9.12
CA GLU A 120 20.86 -5.12 9.50
C GLU A 120 20.16 -3.86 10.03
N TRP A 121 19.00 -3.52 9.49
CA TRP A 121 18.35 -2.21 9.68
C TRP A 121 16.99 -2.23 10.36
N ARG A 122 16.46 -3.41 10.73
CA ARG A 122 15.19 -3.53 11.44
C ARG A 122 15.32 -2.95 12.86
N ASP A 123 14.30 -2.18 13.28
CA ASP A 123 14.20 -1.75 14.68
C ASP A 123 14.05 -2.99 15.58
N LYS A 124 15.04 -3.23 16.43
CA LYS A 124 14.99 -4.31 17.43
C LYS A 124 14.23 -3.79 18.64
N GLN A 125 13.00 -4.21 18.83
CA GLN A 125 12.29 -4.07 20.10
C GLN A 125 12.58 -5.33 20.93
N ASN A 126 13.39 -5.21 21.96
CA ASN A 126 13.48 -6.22 23.00
C ASN A 126 12.30 -6.01 23.94
N ILE A 127 11.21 -6.75 23.72
CA ILE A 127 10.11 -6.79 24.68
C ILE A 127 10.49 -7.86 25.71
N GLU A 128 11.06 -7.43 26.82
CA GLU A 128 11.24 -8.31 27.98
C GLU A 128 9.87 -8.47 28.64
N HIS A 129 9.25 -9.61 28.45
CA HIS A 129 8.07 -10.00 29.23
C HIS A 129 8.54 -10.43 30.63
N SER A 130 8.72 -9.46 31.53
CA SER A 130 8.95 -9.72 32.97
C SER A 130 7.64 -9.97 33.69
N GLY A 131 6.85 -10.92 33.20
CA GLY A 131 5.65 -11.41 33.86
C GLY A 131 5.93 -12.81 34.40
N ASN A 132 6.05 -12.96 35.71
CA ASN A 132 6.04 -14.28 36.34
C ASN A 132 4.61 -14.82 36.23
N ILE A 133 4.34 -15.68 35.25
CA ILE A 133 3.08 -16.42 35.20
C ILE A 133 3.20 -17.49 36.31
N ASP A 134 2.65 -17.17 37.47
CA ASP A 134 2.53 -18.10 38.58
C ASP A 134 1.51 -19.19 38.20
N VAL A 135 1.98 -20.21 37.49
CA VAL A 135 1.16 -21.34 37.02
C VAL A 135 0.68 -22.19 38.21
N GLY A 136 1.31 -22.05 39.39
CA GLY A 136 0.97 -22.80 40.61
C GLY A 136 -0.43 -22.47 41.13
N LYS A 137 -0.81 -21.19 41.12
CA LYS A 137 -2.11 -20.80 41.68
C LYS A 137 -3.34 -21.23 40.85
N LYS A 138 -3.19 -21.50 39.57
CA LYS A 138 -4.29 -22.01 38.73
C LYS A 138 -4.52 -23.50 38.92
N SER A 139 -3.44 -24.30 39.15
CA SER A 139 -3.57 -25.71 39.45
C SER A 139 -4.21 -25.94 40.82
N ASP A 140 -3.89 -25.11 41.84
CA ASP A 140 -4.45 -25.24 43.19
C ASP A 140 -5.95 -24.87 43.22
N ILE A 141 -6.36 -23.92 42.40
CA ILE A 141 -7.79 -23.56 42.26
C ILE A 141 -8.56 -24.66 41.55
N ILE A 142 -8.00 -25.27 40.50
CA ILE A 142 -8.64 -26.37 39.75
C ILE A 142 -8.73 -27.64 40.62
N LEU A 143 -7.67 -27.97 41.36
CA LEU A 143 -7.69 -29.10 42.30
C LEU A 143 -8.74 -28.93 43.41
N LYS A 144 -8.91 -27.71 43.92
CA LYS A 144 -9.92 -27.41 44.94
C LYS A 144 -11.36 -27.53 44.45
N TYR A 145 -11.58 -27.38 43.11
CA TYR A 145 -12.90 -27.62 42.50
C TYR A 145 -13.12 -29.09 42.10
N LEU A 146 -12.06 -29.90 41.99
CA LEU A 146 -12.14 -31.32 41.64
C LEU A 146 -12.26 -32.20 42.87
N ASP A 147 -11.68 -31.82 44.02
CA ASP A 147 -11.87 -32.45 45.31
C ASP A 147 -13.14 -31.84 45.95
N GLY A 148 -14.28 -32.19 45.36
CA GLY A 148 -15.59 -31.82 45.94
C GLY A 148 -15.67 -32.31 47.38
N ASP A 149 -15.81 -31.36 48.29
CA ASP A 149 -16.04 -31.62 49.71
C ASP A 149 -17.36 -32.41 49.87
N PRO A 150 -17.35 -33.64 50.39
CA PRO A 150 -18.55 -34.45 50.54
C PRO A 150 -19.20 -34.17 51.92
N ASP A 151 -19.42 -32.90 52.26
CA ASP A 151 -20.11 -32.63 53.55
C ASP A 151 -21.04 -31.42 53.41
N ASP A 152 -22.23 -31.68 52.90
CA ASP A 152 -23.45 -30.93 53.20
C ASP A 152 -24.66 -31.86 53.03
N SER A 153 -24.76 -32.80 53.97
CA SER A 153 -26.02 -33.49 54.26
C SER A 153 -26.32 -33.35 55.75
N GLU A 154 -27.03 -32.28 56.11
CA GLU A 154 -28.05 -32.26 57.16
C GLU A 154 -29.01 -31.11 56.91
#